data_80f128d1af5783e429c571c076819cd4
#
_entry.id   80f128d1af5783e429c571c076819cd4
#
_cell.length_a   1.000
_cell.length_b   1.000
_cell.length_c   1.000
_cell.angle_alpha   90.00
_cell.angle_beta   90.00
_cell.angle_gamma   90.00
#
_symmetry.space_group_name_H-M   'P 1'
#
loop_
_entity.id
_entity.type
_entity.pdbx_description
1 polymer ?
#
loop_
_entity_poly.entity_id
_entity_poly.type
_entity_poly.pdbx_seq_one_letter_code
_entity_poly.pdbx_strand_id
1 'polypeptide(L)'
;MDGTVPQTGFLPGRNRQNAEKQLSGREKREKARVAAVARDRRRAVSRAGDAGVTLIALLTLVFEVLGLLLCAVKTEGAPDMQAVMLCAAVAPLGLLTTLALPRFLPMDSLVMALTNFLCGVGVVVLYTVSPARGARQAVFYAMGLAVMLVMSEIVFHVRHFRALTLLGMVLGIGALILPLAFGEWNNGAKNWVKVPLLGSF
;
A
#
# COMPACT_ATOMS: atom_id res chain seq x y z
N MET A 1 -62.19 34.28 50.53
CA MET A 1 -61.48 33.22 49.77
C MET A 1 -60.88 33.88 48.54
N ASP A 2 -59.68 34.45 48.72
CA ASP A 2 -58.96 35.12 47.63
C ASP A 2 -57.99 34.16 47.00
N GLY A 3 -58.31 33.79 45.76
CA GLY A 3 -57.48 32.94 44.90
C GLY A 3 -56.49 33.80 44.14
N THR A 4 -55.30 34.03 44.69
CA THR A 4 -54.21 34.62 43.95
C THR A 4 -53.54 33.62 43.02
N VAL A 5 -53.80 33.75 41.73
CA VAL A 5 -53.12 33.06 40.65
C VAL A 5 -51.70 33.60 40.55
N PRO A 6 -50.64 32.81 40.64
CA PRO A 6 -49.30 33.30 40.44
C PRO A 6 -49.10 33.71 38.98
N GLN A 7 -48.86 35.00 38.75
CA GLN A 7 -48.47 35.53 37.47
C GLN A 7 -47.09 34.95 37.11
N THR A 8 -47.07 34.02 36.17
CA THR A 8 -45.83 33.57 35.53
C THR A 8 -45.17 34.75 34.80
N GLY A 9 -44.14 35.27 35.44
CA GLY A 9 -43.43 36.44 34.96
C GLY A 9 -42.98 36.32 33.52
N PHE A 10 -43.53 37.18 32.70
CA PHE A 10 -43.11 37.42 31.32
C PHE A 10 -41.67 37.91 31.32
N LEU A 11 -40.71 37.04 31.11
CA LEU A 11 -39.28 37.42 31.00
C LEU A 11 -39.11 38.31 29.77
N PRO A 12 -38.56 39.51 29.91
CA PRO A 12 -38.39 40.44 28.80
C PRO A 12 -37.52 39.81 27.71
N GLY A 13 -37.88 40.01 26.44
CA GLY A 13 -37.30 39.36 25.25
C GLY A 13 -35.77 39.41 25.15
N ARG A 14 -35.12 40.33 25.86
CA ARG A 14 -33.67 40.47 25.98
C ARG A 14 -33.00 39.25 26.67
N ASN A 15 -33.67 38.64 27.66
CA ASN A 15 -33.15 37.46 28.38
C ASN A 15 -33.25 36.16 27.52
N ARG A 16 -34.29 36.04 26.68
CA ARG A 16 -34.42 34.93 25.76
C ARG A 16 -33.32 34.94 24.68
N GLN A 17 -33.03 36.09 24.09
CA GLN A 17 -31.96 36.24 23.10
C GLN A 17 -30.57 35.94 23.68
N ASN A 18 -30.32 36.31 24.92
CA ASN A 18 -29.06 36.00 25.59
C ASN A 18 -28.93 34.52 25.93
N ALA A 19 -30.02 33.86 26.33
CA ALA A 19 -30.04 32.42 26.56
C ALA A 19 -29.82 31.63 25.27
N GLU A 20 -30.46 32.03 24.16
CA GLU A 20 -30.26 31.39 22.84
C GLU A 20 -28.81 31.59 22.33
N LYS A 21 -28.22 32.76 22.48
CA LYS A 21 -26.81 33.02 22.15
C LYS A 21 -25.84 32.16 22.98
N GLN A 22 -26.13 31.98 24.27
CA GLN A 22 -25.32 31.15 25.16
C GLN A 22 -25.44 29.68 24.81
N LEU A 23 -26.64 29.17 24.47
CA LEU A 23 -26.87 27.78 24.01
C LEU A 23 -26.16 27.53 22.68
N SER A 24 -26.28 28.42 21.70
CA SER A 24 -25.57 28.36 20.43
C SER A 24 -24.03 28.39 20.63
N GLY A 25 -23.54 29.19 21.56
CA GLY A 25 -22.12 29.25 21.90
C GLY A 25 -21.61 27.96 22.56
N ARG A 26 -22.38 27.31 23.43
CA ARG A 26 -22.06 26.02 24.04
C ARG A 26 -22.06 24.91 23.03
N GLU A 27 -23.04 24.86 22.17
CA GLU A 27 -23.14 23.86 21.10
C GLU A 27 -21.97 23.95 20.09
N LYS A 28 -21.59 25.18 19.71
CA LYS A 28 -20.40 25.39 18.86
C LYS A 28 -19.12 24.93 19.53
N ARG A 29 -18.95 25.20 20.83
CA ARG A 29 -17.78 24.75 21.60
C ARG A 29 -17.75 23.23 21.73
N GLU A 30 -18.88 22.60 21.94
CA GLU A 30 -18.98 21.15 22.03
C GLU A 30 -18.66 20.48 20.67
N LYS A 31 -19.22 20.98 19.57
CA LYS A 31 -18.88 20.53 18.22
C LYS A 31 -17.38 20.72 17.91
N ALA A 32 -16.79 21.82 18.32
CA ALA A 32 -15.37 22.08 18.17
C ALA A 32 -14.50 21.10 18.98
N ARG A 33 -14.91 20.79 20.24
CA ARG A 33 -14.23 19.79 21.07
C ARG A 33 -14.30 18.39 20.46
N VAL A 34 -15.47 17.97 20.01
CA VAL A 34 -15.66 16.66 19.36
C VAL A 34 -14.81 16.58 18.08
N ALA A 35 -14.79 17.64 17.28
CA ALA A 35 -13.95 17.70 16.08
C ALA A 35 -12.44 17.67 16.39
N ALA A 36 -12.01 18.33 17.48
CA ALA A 36 -10.62 18.29 17.92
C ALA A 36 -10.21 16.88 18.36
N VAL A 37 -11.00 16.23 19.20
CA VAL A 37 -10.76 14.85 19.65
C VAL A 37 -10.72 13.88 18.47
N ALA A 38 -11.63 14.04 17.50
CA ALA A 38 -11.64 13.22 16.29
C ALA A 38 -10.37 13.43 15.43
N ARG A 39 -9.86 14.66 15.34
CA ARG A 39 -8.60 14.97 14.65
C ARG A 39 -7.39 14.35 15.35
N ASP A 40 -7.33 14.46 16.67
CA ASP A 40 -6.23 13.90 17.44
C ASP A 40 -6.22 12.39 17.39
N ARG A 41 -7.39 11.74 17.43
CA ARG A 41 -7.52 10.30 17.25
C ARG A 41 -7.06 9.85 15.85
N ARG A 42 -7.45 10.58 14.80
CA ARG A 42 -6.99 10.29 13.43
C ARG A 42 -5.47 10.43 13.31
N ARG A 43 -4.88 11.48 13.90
CA ARG A 43 -3.42 11.69 13.91
C ARG A 43 -2.69 10.57 14.67
N ALA A 44 -3.23 10.13 15.80
CA ALA A 44 -2.64 9.03 16.57
C ALA A 44 -2.68 7.70 15.79
N VAL A 45 -3.81 7.39 15.15
CA VAL A 45 -3.95 6.19 14.31
C VAL A 45 -3.01 6.24 13.10
N SER A 46 -2.88 7.40 12.44
CA SER A 46 -1.95 7.59 11.33
C SER A 46 -0.50 7.37 11.77
N ARG A 47 -0.06 7.99 12.89
CA ARG A 47 1.30 7.80 13.41
C ARG A 47 1.61 6.34 13.79
N ALA A 48 0.65 5.65 14.39
CA ALA A 48 0.80 4.23 14.72
C ALA A 48 0.91 3.37 13.46
N GLY A 49 0.14 3.69 12.42
CA GLY A 49 0.22 3.04 11.11
C GLY A 49 1.58 3.28 10.44
N ASP A 50 2.07 4.52 10.44
CA ASP A 50 3.38 4.88 9.89
C ASP A 50 4.54 4.17 10.60
N ALA A 51 4.48 4.06 11.94
CA ALA A 51 5.47 3.32 12.72
C ALA A 51 5.45 1.82 12.39
N GLY A 52 4.26 1.23 12.25
CA GLY A 52 4.11 -0.18 11.86
C GLY A 52 4.67 -0.46 10.46
N VAL A 53 4.38 0.40 9.49
CA VAL A 53 4.91 0.29 8.13
C VAL A 53 6.44 0.40 8.13
N THR A 54 6.99 1.35 8.88
CA THR A 54 8.46 1.51 9.00
C THR A 54 9.10 0.28 9.62
N LEU A 55 8.48 -0.31 10.64
CA LEU A 55 8.96 -1.54 11.26
C LEU A 55 8.95 -2.70 10.26
N ILE A 56 7.87 -2.90 9.51
CA ILE A 56 7.77 -3.92 8.46
C ILE A 56 8.87 -3.70 7.42
N ALA A 57 9.07 -2.46 6.95
CA ALA A 57 10.10 -2.14 5.98
C ALA A 57 11.51 -2.46 6.48
N LEU A 58 11.81 -2.16 7.74
CA LEU A 58 13.12 -2.48 8.35
C LEU A 58 13.30 -3.99 8.53
N LEU A 59 12.27 -4.71 8.97
CA LEU A 59 12.33 -6.17 9.08
C LEU A 59 12.52 -6.82 7.70
N THR A 60 11.85 -6.32 6.68
CA THR A 60 12.04 -6.75 5.30
C THR A 60 13.47 -6.54 4.84
N LEU A 61 14.00 -5.33 5.06
CA LEU A 61 15.40 -5.01 4.74
C LEU A 61 16.38 -5.97 5.42
N VAL A 62 16.22 -6.18 6.71
CA VAL A 62 17.08 -7.11 7.49
C VAL A 62 16.98 -8.52 6.93
N PHE A 63 15.77 -9.00 6.63
CA PHE A 63 15.55 -10.33 6.07
C PHE A 63 16.22 -10.49 4.69
N GLU A 64 16.04 -9.50 3.80
CA GLU A 64 16.63 -9.53 2.45
C GLU A 64 18.16 -9.50 2.51
N VAL A 65 18.73 -8.61 3.32
CA VAL A 65 20.18 -8.49 3.48
C VAL A 65 20.77 -9.77 4.05
N LEU A 66 20.22 -10.28 5.17
CA LEU A 66 20.70 -11.51 5.79
C LEU A 66 20.53 -12.72 4.87
N GLY A 67 19.36 -12.84 4.20
CA GLY A 67 19.07 -13.96 3.30
C GLY A 67 20.02 -14.00 2.08
N LEU A 68 20.24 -12.88 1.43
CA LEU A 68 21.12 -12.80 0.26
C LEU A 68 22.60 -12.89 0.65
N LEU A 69 23.02 -12.31 1.77
CA LEU A 69 24.39 -12.48 2.28
C LEU A 69 24.67 -13.94 2.69
N LEU A 70 23.70 -14.61 3.29
CA LEU A 70 23.84 -16.03 3.60
C LEU A 70 24.00 -16.88 2.33
N CYS A 71 23.27 -16.53 1.27
CA CYS A 71 23.46 -17.15 -0.05
C CYS A 71 24.84 -16.86 -0.64
N ALA A 72 25.37 -15.65 -0.45
CA ALA A 72 26.68 -15.27 -0.93
C ALA A 72 27.84 -16.04 -0.26
N VAL A 73 27.71 -16.32 1.03
CA VAL A 73 28.75 -17.04 1.82
C VAL A 73 28.68 -18.56 1.59
N LYS A 74 27.57 -19.12 1.14
CA LYS A 74 27.37 -20.56 0.96
C LYS A 74 28.26 -21.18 -0.14
N THR A 75 28.82 -20.36 -1.01
CA THR A 75 29.64 -20.80 -2.14
C THR A 75 31.06 -21.09 -1.66
N GLU A 76 31.53 -22.33 -1.82
CA GLU A 76 32.89 -22.74 -1.45
C GLU A 76 33.91 -21.90 -2.25
N GLY A 77 34.74 -21.14 -1.56
CA GLY A 77 35.93 -20.44 -2.06
C GLY A 77 35.79 -18.93 -2.23
N ALA A 78 34.92 -18.41 -3.04
CA ALA A 78 34.73 -16.97 -3.24
C ALA A 78 33.27 -16.57 -2.97
N PRO A 79 33.00 -15.37 -2.42
CA PRO A 79 31.65 -14.90 -2.24
C PRO A 79 30.92 -14.78 -3.59
N ASP A 80 29.66 -15.23 -3.64
CA ASP A 80 28.85 -15.09 -4.85
C ASP A 80 28.52 -13.62 -5.10
N MET A 81 29.27 -13.03 -6.05
CA MET A 81 29.15 -11.62 -6.40
C MET A 81 27.74 -11.28 -6.93
N GLN A 82 27.04 -12.24 -7.51
CA GLN A 82 25.67 -12.05 -8.00
C GLN A 82 24.70 -11.85 -6.82
N ALA A 83 24.84 -12.64 -5.74
CA ALA A 83 24.03 -12.46 -4.54
C ALA A 83 24.29 -11.09 -3.88
N VAL A 84 25.56 -10.66 -3.84
CA VAL A 84 25.93 -9.34 -3.29
C VAL A 84 25.34 -8.21 -4.13
N MET A 85 25.41 -8.29 -5.46
CA MET A 85 24.80 -7.30 -6.36
C MET A 85 23.28 -7.25 -6.22
N LEU A 86 22.62 -8.40 -6.08
CA LEU A 86 21.18 -8.47 -5.85
C LEU A 86 20.80 -7.86 -4.51
N CYS A 87 21.58 -8.13 -3.46
CA CYS A 87 21.38 -7.52 -2.15
C CYS A 87 21.48 -5.99 -2.23
N ALA A 88 22.51 -5.47 -2.90
CA ALA A 88 22.72 -4.04 -3.09
C ALA A 88 21.64 -3.36 -3.94
N ALA A 89 20.94 -4.11 -4.80
CA ALA A 89 19.86 -3.58 -5.65
C ALA A 89 18.48 -3.70 -5.00
N VAL A 90 18.11 -4.90 -4.54
CA VAL A 90 16.74 -5.24 -4.12
C VAL A 90 16.41 -4.62 -2.76
N ALA A 91 17.30 -4.75 -1.77
CA ALA A 91 17.06 -4.27 -0.42
C ALA A 91 16.83 -2.75 -0.33
N PRO A 92 17.68 -1.88 -0.91
CA PRO A 92 17.42 -0.45 -0.91
C PRO A 92 16.24 -0.06 -1.79
N LEU A 93 15.96 -0.78 -2.89
CA LEU A 93 14.80 -0.55 -3.73
C LEU A 93 13.50 -0.78 -2.95
N GLY A 94 13.39 -1.88 -2.21
CA GLY A 94 12.24 -2.20 -1.37
C GLY A 94 12.03 -1.15 -0.27
N LEU A 95 13.10 -0.75 0.42
CA LEU A 95 13.04 0.27 1.46
C LEU A 95 12.62 1.64 0.88
N LEU A 96 13.27 2.06 -0.21
CA LEU A 96 13.00 3.34 -0.85
C LEU A 96 11.55 3.43 -1.36
N THR A 97 11.08 2.40 -2.03
CA THR A 97 9.70 2.36 -2.55
C THR A 97 8.67 2.33 -1.43
N THR A 98 8.91 1.61 -0.34
CA THR A 98 7.99 1.58 0.83
C THR A 98 7.91 2.94 1.52
N LEU A 99 9.02 3.65 1.68
CA LEU A 99 9.07 4.91 2.44
C LEU A 99 8.82 6.15 1.59
N ALA A 100 9.29 6.16 0.35
CA ALA A 100 9.22 7.34 -0.52
C ALA A 100 7.94 7.38 -1.36
N LEU A 101 7.52 6.27 -1.97
CA LEU A 101 6.40 6.24 -2.88
C LEU A 101 5.08 6.74 -2.28
N PRO A 102 4.67 6.35 -1.06
CA PRO A 102 3.42 6.84 -0.47
C PRO A 102 3.41 8.34 -0.15
N ARG A 103 4.57 9.00 -0.21
CA ARG A 103 4.67 10.47 -0.04
C ARG A 103 4.36 11.23 -1.32
N PHE A 104 4.63 10.63 -2.46
CA PHE A 104 4.44 11.25 -3.78
C PHE A 104 3.15 10.78 -4.45
N LEU A 105 2.73 9.57 -4.19
CA LEU A 105 1.54 8.95 -4.75
C LEU A 105 0.55 8.62 -3.63
N PRO A 106 -0.77 8.80 -3.84
CA PRO A 106 -1.80 8.45 -2.86
C PRO A 106 -2.02 6.93 -2.83
N MET A 107 -1.02 6.22 -2.35
CA MET A 107 -1.02 4.77 -2.21
C MET A 107 -1.05 4.39 -0.73
N ASP A 108 -1.63 3.22 -0.44
CA ASP A 108 -1.59 2.66 0.90
C ASP A 108 -0.19 2.13 1.20
N SER A 109 0.45 2.72 2.22
CA SER A 109 1.81 2.38 2.62
C SER A 109 1.94 0.96 3.16
N LEU A 110 0.87 0.42 3.79
CA LEU A 110 0.87 -0.96 4.28
C LEU A 110 0.84 -1.97 3.15
N VAL A 111 -0.01 -1.73 2.14
CA VAL A 111 -0.06 -2.60 0.93
C VAL A 111 1.29 -2.60 0.24
N MET A 112 1.93 -1.43 0.13
CA MET A 112 3.26 -1.31 -0.48
C MET A 112 4.33 -2.07 0.31
N ALA A 113 4.33 -1.95 1.64
CA ALA A 113 5.25 -2.67 2.51
C ALA A 113 5.10 -4.19 2.39
N LEU A 114 3.85 -4.69 2.38
CA LEU A 114 3.56 -6.12 2.22
C LEU A 114 3.95 -6.64 0.83
N THR A 115 3.70 -5.86 -0.22
CA THR A 115 4.11 -6.22 -1.58
C THR A 115 5.62 -6.33 -1.68
N ASN A 116 6.38 -5.36 -1.16
CA ASN A 116 7.83 -5.39 -1.15
C ASN A 116 8.37 -6.56 -0.32
N PHE A 117 7.78 -6.85 0.84
CA PHE A 117 8.12 -8.02 1.64
C PHE A 117 7.95 -9.32 0.85
N LEU A 118 6.79 -9.53 0.22
CA LEU A 118 6.53 -10.75 -0.56
C LEU A 118 7.46 -10.88 -1.76
N CYS A 119 7.75 -9.78 -2.46
CA CYS A 119 8.70 -9.78 -3.56
C CYS A 119 10.13 -10.09 -3.09
N GLY A 120 10.57 -9.50 -1.98
CA GLY A 120 11.86 -9.75 -1.38
C GLY A 120 12.04 -11.20 -0.93
N VAL A 121 11.05 -11.75 -0.22
CA VAL A 121 11.01 -13.20 0.13
C VAL A 121 11.09 -14.04 -1.14
N GLY A 122 10.34 -13.70 -2.19
CA GLY A 122 10.38 -14.39 -3.47
C GLY A 122 11.77 -14.40 -4.08
N VAL A 123 12.47 -13.26 -4.10
CA VAL A 123 13.85 -13.16 -4.62
C VAL A 123 14.79 -14.05 -3.82
N VAL A 124 14.78 -13.97 -2.49
CA VAL A 124 15.65 -14.75 -1.60
C VAL A 124 15.39 -16.24 -1.80
N VAL A 125 14.15 -16.70 -1.73
CA VAL A 125 13.78 -18.12 -1.85
C VAL A 125 14.12 -18.66 -3.25
N LEU A 126 13.83 -17.93 -4.32
CA LEU A 126 14.19 -18.38 -5.65
C LEU A 126 15.70 -18.41 -5.87
N TYR A 127 16.44 -17.50 -5.24
CA TYR A 127 17.90 -17.48 -5.31
C TYR A 127 18.51 -18.72 -4.65
N THR A 128 17.98 -19.19 -3.49
CA THR A 128 18.44 -20.42 -2.85
C THR A 128 18.25 -21.67 -3.73
N VAL A 129 17.20 -21.67 -4.56
CA VAL A 129 16.94 -22.78 -5.50
C VAL A 129 17.82 -22.68 -6.75
N SER A 130 17.94 -21.47 -7.31
CA SER A 130 18.75 -21.20 -8.50
C SER A 130 19.07 -19.72 -8.61
N PRO A 131 20.38 -19.33 -8.67
CA PRO A 131 20.77 -17.92 -8.82
C PRO A 131 20.11 -17.22 -10.02
N ALA A 132 20.00 -17.94 -11.15
CA ALA A 132 19.36 -17.41 -12.37
C ALA A 132 17.85 -17.10 -12.15
N ARG A 133 17.14 -17.92 -11.36
CA ARG A 133 15.72 -17.68 -11.04
C ARG A 133 15.56 -16.50 -10.09
N GLY A 134 16.40 -16.39 -9.08
CA GLY A 134 16.39 -15.23 -8.16
C GLY A 134 16.68 -13.92 -8.89
N ALA A 135 17.68 -13.89 -9.77
CA ALA A 135 17.99 -12.71 -10.59
C ALA A 135 16.81 -12.33 -11.51
N ARG A 136 16.18 -13.30 -12.15
CA ARG A 136 14.99 -13.07 -12.99
C ARG A 136 13.83 -12.50 -12.17
N GLN A 137 13.61 -13.02 -10.96
CA GLN A 137 12.58 -12.50 -10.05
C GLN A 137 12.83 -11.05 -9.66
N ALA A 138 14.08 -10.67 -9.40
CA ALA A 138 14.43 -9.28 -9.09
C ALA A 138 14.16 -8.34 -10.28
N VAL A 139 14.43 -8.78 -11.51
CA VAL A 139 14.08 -8.02 -12.72
C VAL A 139 12.57 -7.85 -12.85
N PHE A 140 11.78 -8.92 -12.63
CA PHE A 140 10.33 -8.84 -12.67
C PHE A 140 9.76 -7.95 -11.55
N TYR A 141 10.36 -7.97 -10.38
CA TYR A 141 10.00 -7.05 -9.29
C TYR A 141 10.21 -5.59 -9.69
N ALA A 142 11.39 -5.25 -10.23
CA ALA A 142 11.69 -3.90 -10.70
C ALA A 142 10.74 -3.46 -11.84
N MET A 143 10.47 -4.36 -12.78
CA MET A 143 9.54 -4.13 -13.89
C MET A 143 8.10 -3.94 -13.40
N GLY A 144 7.67 -4.76 -12.43
CA GLY A 144 6.36 -4.63 -11.79
C GLY A 144 6.18 -3.28 -11.10
N LEU A 145 7.23 -2.80 -10.39
CA LEU A 145 7.23 -1.46 -9.80
C LEU A 145 7.10 -0.36 -10.86
N ALA A 146 7.84 -0.47 -11.96
CA ALA A 146 7.77 0.49 -13.07
C ALA A 146 6.37 0.52 -13.70
N VAL A 147 5.78 -0.64 -13.97
CA VAL A 147 4.41 -0.75 -14.50
C VAL A 147 3.40 -0.15 -13.50
N MET A 148 3.56 -0.42 -12.22
CA MET A 148 2.69 0.14 -11.17
C MET A 148 2.76 1.67 -11.15
N LEU A 149 3.95 2.27 -11.27
CA LEU A 149 4.11 3.72 -11.35
C LEU A 149 3.42 4.31 -12.57
N VAL A 150 3.63 3.71 -13.74
CA VAL A 150 2.97 4.15 -14.99
C VAL A 150 1.45 4.04 -14.87
N MET A 151 0.94 2.94 -14.32
CA MET A 151 -0.50 2.75 -14.13
C MET A 151 -1.08 3.75 -13.12
N SER A 152 -0.34 4.06 -12.05
CA SER A 152 -0.73 5.09 -11.09
C SER A 152 -0.88 6.46 -11.75
N GLU A 153 0.08 6.87 -12.58
CA GLU A 153 0.01 8.13 -13.34
C GLU A 153 -1.14 8.14 -14.34
N ILE A 154 -1.37 7.04 -15.06
CA ILE A 154 -2.50 6.92 -15.98
C ILE A 154 -3.81 7.09 -15.24
N VAL A 155 -4.01 6.39 -14.11
CA VAL A 155 -5.24 6.48 -13.30
C VAL A 155 -5.47 7.91 -12.79
N PHE A 156 -4.40 8.64 -12.43
CA PHE A 156 -4.49 10.03 -11.99
C PHE A 156 -4.97 10.99 -13.08
N HIS A 157 -4.57 10.77 -14.32
CA HIS A 157 -4.87 11.68 -15.45
C HIS A 157 -6.15 11.30 -16.21
N VAL A 158 -6.64 10.07 -16.08
CA VAL A 158 -7.82 9.60 -16.82
C VAL A 158 -9.12 10.04 -16.14
N ARG A 159 -9.86 10.91 -16.79
CA ARG A 159 -11.20 11.36 -16.36
C ARG A 159 -12.30 10.32 -16.55
N HIS A 160 -12.09 9.32 -17.38
CA HIS A 160 -13.10 8.32 -17.77
C HIS A 160 -12.83 6.97 -17.13
N PHE A 161 -13.04 6.86 -15.80
CA PHE A 161 -12.84 5.63 -15.04
C PHE A 161 -13.57 4.40 -15.62
N ARG A 162 -14.78 4.61 -16.20
CA ARG A 162 -15.55 3.50 -16.80
C ARG A 162 -14.82 2.84 -17.96
N ALA A 163 -14.22 3.63 -18.84
CA ALA A 163 -13.47 3.10 -20.00
C ALA A 163 -12.21 2.37 -19.56
N LEU A 164 -11.49 2.90 -18.55
CA LEU A 164 -10.31 2.27 -18.00
C LEU A 164 -10.65 0.94 -17.30
N THR A 165 -11.76 0.90 -16.54
CA THR A 165 -12.23 -0.33 -15.88
C THR A 165 -12.64 -1.38 -16.92
N LEU A 166 -13.35 -0.98 -17.98
CA LEU A 166 -13.74 -1.90 -19.05
C LEU A 166 -12.52 -2.46 -19.78
N LEU A 167 -11.55 -1.60 -20.11
CA LEU A 167 -10.29 -1.99 -20.73
C LEU A 167 -9.51 -2.98 -19.83
N GLY A 168 -9.38 -2.67 -18.54
CA GLY A 168 -8.72 -3.54 -17.57
C GLY A 168 -9.42 -4.89 -17.43
N MET A 169 -10.76 -4.91 -17.44
CA MET A 169 -11.54 -6.12 -17.39
C MET A 169 -11.33 -6.98 -18.65
N VAL A 170 -11.38 -6.39 -19.84
CA VAL A 170 -11.15 -7.08 -21.11
C VAL A 170 -9.72 -7.64 -21.18
N LEU A 171 -8.71 -6.83 -20.81
CA LEU A 171 -7.31 -7.28 -20.77
C LEU A 171 -7.10 -8.37 -19.73
N GLY A 172 -7.71 -8.27 -18.56
CA GLY A 172 -7.61 -9.29 -17.50
C GLY A 172 -8.22 -10.61 -17.92
N ILE A 173 -9.43 -10.60 -18.48
CA ILE A 173 -10.08 -11.80 -19.03
C ILE A 173 -9.26 -12.37 -20.20
N GLY A 174 -8.77 -11.52 -21.10
CA GLY A 174 -7.90 -11.94 -22.19
C GLY A 174 -6.63 -12.62 -21.71
N ALA A 175 -5.98 -12.06 -20.69
CA ALA A 175 -4.78 -12.63 -20.07
C ALA A 175 -5.05 -13.99 -19.40
N LEU A 176 -6.25 -14.23 -18.85
CA LEU A 176 -6.65 -15.51 -18.29
C LEU A 176 -6.96 -16.57 -19.36
N ILE A 177 -7.53 -16.15 -20.50
CA ILE A 177 -7.86 -17.05 -21.60
C ILE A 177 -6.60 -17.41 -22.41
N LEU A 178 -5.61 -16.54 -22.46
CA LEU A 178 -4.40 -16.70 -23.26
C LEU A 178 -3.63 -18.01 -22.96
N PRO A 179 -3.36 -18.39 -21.70
CA PRO A 179 -2.76 -19.68 -21.38
C PRO A 179 -3.64 -20.88 -21.75
N LEU A 180 -4.97 -20.70 -21.65
CA LEU A 180 -5.92 -21.76 -21.98
C LEU A 180 -5.90 -22.09 -23.49
N ALA A 181 -5.78 -21.06 -24.33
CA ALA A 181 -5.77 -21.17 -25.78
C ALA A 181 -4.40 -21.57 -26.34
N PHE A 182 -3.33 -20.94 -25.87
CA PHE A 182 -1.97 -21.05 -26.41
C PHE A 182 -0.96 -21.71 -25.47
N GLY A 183 -1.40 -22.17 -24.31
CA GLY A 183 -0.52 -22.77 -23.30
C GLY A 183 0.00 -24.16 -23.74
N GLU A 184 1.25 -24.43 -23.38
CA GLU A 184 1.84 -25.77 -23.52
C GLU A 184 1.60 -26.61 -22.25
N TRP A 185 1.48 -27.93 -22.45
CA TRP A 185 1.39 -28.86 -21.34
C TRP A 185 2.76 -29.00 -20.66
N ASN A 186 2.83 -28.62 -19.40
CA ASN A 186 4.02 -28.81 -18.57
C ASN A 186 3.59 -29.34 -17.20
N ASN A 187 4.13 -30.48 -16.78
CA ASN A 187 3.82 -31.16 -15.51
C ASN A 187 2.30 -31.34 -15.25
N GLY A 188 1.52 -31.65 -16.29
CA GLY A 188 0.08 -31.91 -16.17
C GLY A 188 -0.81 -30.67 -16.17
N ALA A 189 -0.26 -29.47 -16.31
CA ALA A 189 -1.01 -28.24 -16.39
C ALA A 189 -0.72 -27.45 -17.69
N LYS A 190 -1.77 -26.90 -18.30
CA LYS A 190 -1.68 -26.09 -19.54
C LYS A 190 -1.62 -24.58 -19.18
N ASN A 191 -0.65 -24.18 -18.33
CA ASN A 191 -0.57 -22.82 -17.80
C ASN A 191 0.66 -22.03 -18.27
N TRP A 192 1.47 -22.63 -19.18
CA TRP A 192 2.73 -22.04 -19.61
C TRP A 192 2.62 -21.53 -21.04
N VAL A 193 2.85 -20.22 -21.22
CA VAL A 193 2.92 -19.59 -22.54
C VAL A 193 4.37 -19.28 -22.85
N LYS A 194 4.90 -19.78 -23.96
CA LYS A 194 6.23 -19.41 -24.44
C LYS A 194 6.14 -18.07 -25.17
N VAL A 195 6.78 -17.06 -24.62
CA VAL A 195 6.95 -15.78 -25.31
C VAL A 195 8.37 -15.72 -25.86
N PRO A 196 8.56 -15.53 -27.19
CA PRO A 196 9.87 -15.67 -27.85
C PRO A 196 10.98 -14.76 -27.26
N LEU A 197 10.61 -13.63 -26.64
CA LEU A 197 11.55 -12.65 -26.05
C LEU A 197 11.79 -12.83 -24.55
N LEU A 198 10.84 -13.41 -23.81
CA LEU A 198 10.81 -13.42 -22.34
C LEU A 198 10.95 -14.83 -21.75
N GLY A 199 10.94 -15.88 -22.58
CA GLY A 199 10.98 -17.27 -22.16
C GLY A 199 9.60 -17.86 -21.85
N SER A 200 9.56 -18.99 -21.13
CA SER A 200 8.31 -19.63 -20.71
C SER A 200 7.80 -19.03 -19.39
N PHE A 201 6.56 -18.62 -19.37
CA PHE A 201 5.80 -18.14 -18.21
C PHE A 201 4.62 -19.05 -17.93
#